data_44c01c5975d0862ec9f79ea99d2f29b9
#
_entry.id   44c01c5975d0862ec9f79ea99d2f29b9
#
_cell.length_a   1.000
_cell.length_b   1.000
_cell.length_c   1.000
_cell.angle_alpha   90.00
_cell.angle_beta   90.00
_cell.angle_gamma   90.00
#
_symmetry.space_group_name_H-M   'P 1'
#
loop_
_entity.id
_entity.type
_entity.pdbx_description
1 polymer ?
#
loop_
_entity_poly.entity_id
_entity_poly.type
_entity_poly.pdbx_seq_one_letter_code
_entity_poly.pdbx_strand_id
1 'polypeptide(L)'
;MTTFSPELVVLDIAGTTVDEGQHVYRVLGETAKAHGASPSPADIARWHGSAKHEALRALLTARDGTPPGDEELKTVIADFRTRLIAAYTAHPPQPLPGVPEALAALRAAGIRIALNTGFDRDIADSLLNALGWEGDSVVDAIVCGSDVPAGRPAPFMIFRAMERLGVTDVARVVVVGDTPRDLQAGTASGAALVIGVLTGASDADELGAHRHTHLLPSVADLPAFLRVRTVAASPS
;
A
#
# COMPACT_ATOMS: atom_id res chain seq x y z
N MET A 1 -28.75 11.24 14.35
CA MET A 1 -27.48 11.22 13.57
C MET A 1 -26.95 9.81 13.61
N THR A 2 -27.03 9.08 12.52
CA THR A 2 -26.42 7.74 12.40
C THR A 2 -24.91 7.92 12.51
N THR A 3 -24.31 7.36 13.54
CA THR A 3 -22.86 7.32 13.72
C THR A 3 -22.28 6.49 12.56
N PHE A 4 -21.31 7.04 11.84
CA PHE A 4 -20.59 6.29 10.81
C PHE A 4 -19.93 5.07 11.47
N SER A 5 -20.16 3.89 10.92
CA SER A 5 -19.60 2.62 11.42
C SER A 5 -19.00 1.89 10.22
N PRO A 6 -17.68 1.93 10.05
CA PRO A 6 -17.00 1.23 8.96
C PRO A 6 -17.11 -0.29 9.13
N GLU A 7 -17.20 -1.00 8.02
CA GLU A 7 -17.10 -2.47 7.98
C GLU A 7 -15.72 -2.95 7.54
N LEU A 8 -15.02 -2.12 6.75
CA LEU A 8 -13.74 -2.46 6.15
C LEU A 8 -12.82 -1.24 6.15
N VAL A 9 -11.58 -1.47 6.55
CA VAL A 9 -10.48 -0.56 6.32
C VAL A 9 -9.52 -1.20 5.32
N VAL A 10 -9.23 -0.52 4.22
CA VAL A 10 -8.24 -0.92 3.21
C VAL A 10 -7.03 -0.02 3.36
N LEU A 11 -5.88 -0.60 3.69
CA LEU A 11 -4.63 0.11 3.99
C LEU A 11 -3.55 -0.23 2.96
N ASP A 12 -2.79 0.76 2.51
CA ASP A 12 -1.53 0.48 1.82
C ASP A 12 -0.49 -0.13 2.77
N ILE A 13 0.57 -0.71 2.22
CA ILE A 13 1.62 -1.36 3.00
C ILE A 13 2.79 -0.41 3.24
N ALA A 14 3.58 -0.12 2.22
CA ALA A 14 4.85 0.59 2.34
C ALA A 14 4.65 2.09 2.59
N GLY A 15 5.10 2.59 3.72
CA GLY A 15 4.90 4.00 4.13
C GLY A 15 3.55 4.27 4.82
N THR A 16 2.64 3.31 4.81
CA THR A 16 1.32 3.41 5.48
C THR A 16 1.24 2.53 6.72
N THR A 17 1.53 1.25 6.59
CA THR A 17 1.51 0.28 7.70
C THR A 17 2.90 -0.23 8.05
N VAL A 18 3.84 -0.19 7.11
CA VAL A 18 5.17 -0.76 7.21
C VAL A 18 6.23 0.27 6.80
N ASP A 19 7.23 0.44 7.64
CA ASP A 19 8.51 1.05 7.26
C ASP A 19 9.37 -0.02 6.57
N GLU A 20 9.49 0.10 5.26
CA GLU A 20 10.31 -0.80 4.45
C GLU A 20 11.71 -0.20 4.14
N GLY A 21 12.10 0.89 4.84
CA GLY A 21 13.40 1.53 4.69
C GLY A 21 13.64 2.18 3.32
N GLN A 22 12.59 2.55 2.59
CA GLN A 22 12.62 3.09 1.22
C GLN A 22 13.35 2.17 0.20
N HIS A 23 13.49 0.88 0.53
CA HIS A 23 14.21 -0.07 -0.32
C HIS A 23 13.56 -0.24 -1.68
N VAL A 24 12.23 -0.21 -1.75
CA VAL A 24 11.48 -0.42 -3.00
C VAL A 24 11.91 0.56 -4.08
N TYR A 25 11.91 1.85 -3.78
CA TYR A 25 12.21 2.88 -4.79
C TYR A 25 13.69 2.99 -5.08
N ARG A 26 14.55 2.75 -4.09
CA ARG A 26 15.99 2.64 -4.30
C ARG A 26 16.31 1.48 -5.24
N VAL A 27 15.79 0.29 -4.96
CA VAL A 27 16.00 -0.92 -5.77
C VAL A 27 15.36 -0.77 -7.16
N LEU A 28 14.20 -0.10 -7.27
CA LEU A 28 13.58 0.21 -8.56
C LEU A 28 14.55 1.00 -9.45
N GLY A 29 15.14 2.06 -8.90
CA GLY A 29 16.12 2.88 -9.62
C GLY A 29 17.41 2.13 -9.95
N GLU A 30 17.94 1.33 -9.03
CA GLU A 30 19.13 0.50 -9.23
C GLU A 30 18.90 -0.55 -10.31
N THR A 31 17.74 -1.20 -10.32
CA THR A 31 17.36 -2.17 -11.35
C THR A 31 17.25 -1.51 -12.72
N ALA A 32 16.53 -0.38 -12.82
CA ALA A 32 16.42 0.34 -14.08
C ALA A 32 17.80 0.75 -14.64
N LYS A 33 18.72 1.21 -13.77
CA LYS A 33 20.10 1.53 -14.15
C LYS A 33 20.89 0.30 -14.62
N ALA A 34 20.76 -0.83 -13.94
CA ALA A 34 21.43 -2.07 -14.33
C ALA A 34 20.99 -2.56 -15.71
N HIS A 35 19.77 -2.19 -16.14
CA HIS A 35 19.22 -2.51 -17.47
C HIS A 35 19.27 -1.32 -18.45
N GLY A 36 20.20 -0.38 -18.23
CA GLY A 36 20.57 0.66 -19.19
C GLY A 36 19.72 1.93 -19.16
N ALA A 37 18.75 2.08 -18.26
CA ALA A 37 18.04 3.33 -18.04
C ALA A 37 18.85 4.27 -17.11
N SER A 38 18.47 5.56 -17.08
CA SER A 38 19.13 6.56 -16.23
C SER A 38 18.09 7.44 -15.54
N PRO A 39 17.20 6.85 -14.71
CA PRO A 39 16.14 7.63 -14.09
C PRO A 39 16.69 8.63 -13.07
N SER A 40 16.15 9.84 -13.09
CA SER A 40 16.37 10.83 -12.03
C SER A 40 15.51 10.49 -10.79
N PRO A 41 15.81 11.06 -9.61
CA PRO A 41 14.92 10.91 -8.45
C PRO A 41 13.47 11.33 -8.73
N ALA A 42 13.26 12.37 -9.52
CA ALA A 42 11.93 12.82 -9.92
C ALA A 42 11.19 11.81 -10.81
N ASP A 43 11.93 11.09 -11.68
CA ASP A 43 11.34 10.03 -12.49
C ASP A 43 10.89 8.85 -11.63
N ILE A 44 11.65 8.49 -10.60
CA ILE A 44 11.28 7.46 -9.63
C ILE A 44 10.05 7.88 -8.82
N ALA A 45 10.03 9.13 -8.33
CA ALA A 45 8.94 9.65 -7.51
C ALA A 45 7.56 9.58 -8.20
N ARG A 46 7.50 9.76 -9.53
CA ARG A 46 6.26 9.61 -10.31
C ARG A 46 5.61 8.24 -10.20
N TRP A 47 6.38 7.23 -9.77
CA TRP A 47 5.93 5.85 -9.65
C TRP A 47 5.64 5.42 -8.21
N HIS A 48 5.63 6.36 -7.25
CA HIS A 48 5.18 6.07 -5.90
C HIS A 48 3.74 5.53 -5.92
N GLY A 49 3.48 4.49 -5.17
CA GLY A 49 2.16 3.86 -5.07
C GLY A 49 1.69 3.04 -6.28
N SER A 50 2.45 2.99 -7.41
CA SER A 50 2.07 2.24 -8.61
C SER A 50 2.57 0.79 -8.62
N ALA A 51 2.05 -0.01 -9.56
CA ALA A 51 2.54 -1.34 -9.84
C ALA A 51 3.99 -1.29 -10.35
N LYS A 52 4.86 -2.17 -9.84
CA LYS A 52 6.30 -2.12 -10.13
C LYS A 52 6.66 -2.54 -11.54
N HIS A 53 5.89 -3.45 -12.15
CA HIS A 53 6.07 -3.81 -13.55
C HIS A 53 5.73 -2.63 -14.50
N GLU A 54 4.72 -1.81 -14.17
CA GLU A 54 4.41 -0.60 -14.94
C GLU A 54 5.52 0.44 -14.82
N ALA A 55 6.04 0.63 -13.59
CA ALA A 55 7.14 1.54 -13.32
C ALA A 55 8.40 1.13 -14.10
N LEU A 56 8.81 -0.12 -14.03
CA LEU A 56 9.98 -0.64 -14.75
C LEU A 56 9.81 -0.51 -16.26
N ARG A 57 8.64 -0.88 -16.80
CA ARG A 57 8.33 -0.72 -18.23
C ARG A 57 8.52 0.74 -18.68
N ALA A 58 7.99 1.69 -17.93
CA ALA A 58 8.07 3.12 -18.27
C ALA A 58 9.49 3.66 -18.15
N LEU A 59 10.22 3.31 -17.09
CA LEU A 59 11.60 3.73 -16.89
C LEU A 59 12.54 3.21 -17.99
N LEU A 60 12.32 1.97 -18.42
CA LEU A 60 13.07 1.39 -19.56
C LEU A 60 12.66 2.02 -20.88
N THR A 61 11.38 2.29 -21.10
CA THR A 61 10.92 3.02 -22.28
C THR A 61 11.59 4.40 -22.42
N ALA A 62 11.81 5.07 -21.29
CA ALA A 62 12.49 6.38 -21.28
C ALA A 62 13.99 6.29 -21.65
N ARG A 63 14.59 5.11 -21.70
CA ARG A 63 16.00 4.87 -22.11
C ARG A 63 16.26 5.29 -23.54
N ASP A 64 15.37 4.90 -24.46
CA ASP A 64 15.54 5.09 -25.92
C ASP A 64 14.21 5.35 -26.67
N GLY A 65 13.11 5.49 -25.93
CA GLY A 65 11.75 5.69 -26.47
C GLY A 65 11.06 4.39 -26.90
N THR A 66 11.73 3.23 -26.76
CA THR A 66 11.19 1.93 -27.15
C THR A 66 10.75 1.13 -25.92
N PRO A 67 9.48 0.69 -25.82
CA PRO A 67 9.05 -0.19 -24.74
C PRO A 67 9.84 -1.50 -24.75
N PRO A 68 10.25 -2.01 -23.57
CA PRO A 68 10.91 -3.31 -23.47
C PRO A 68 9.96 -4.41 -23.97
N GLY A 69 10.52 -5.41 -24.66
CA GLY A 69 9.79 -6.62 -25.01
C GLY A 69 9.38 -7.43 -23.77
N ASP A 70 8.41 -8.33 -23.93
CA ASP A 70 7.86 -9.06 -22.77
C ASP A 70 8.91 -9.92 -22.05
N GLU A 71 9.83 -10.56 -22.78
CA GLU A 71 10.90 -11.36 -22.17
C GLU A 71 11.96 -10.49 -21.46
N GLU A 72 12.29 -9.34 -22.04
CA GLU A 72 13.16 -8.36 -21.38
C GLU A 72 12.52 -7.88 -20.08
N LEU A 73 11.24 -7.49 -20.11
CA LEU A 73 10.53 -7.02 -18.93
C LEU A 73 10.44 -8.09 -17.84
N LYS A 74 10.19 -9.36 -18.20
CA LYS A 74 10.22 -10.48 -17.23
C LYS A 74 11.58 -10.61 -16.56
N THR A 75 12.66 -10.49 -17.32
CA THR A 75 14.04 -10.53 -16.79
C THR A 75 14.30 -9.39 -15.81
N VAL A 76 13.89 -8.17 -16.17
CA VAL A 76 14.04 -6.98 -15.32
C VAL A 76 13.23 -7.10 -14.02
N ILE A 77 12.01 -7.59 -14.11
CA ILE A 77 11.15 -7.83 -12.93
C ILE A 77 11.78 -8.88 -11.99
N ALA A 78 12.35 -9.95 -12.56
CA ALA A 78 13.03 -10.98 -11.78
C ALA A 78 14.28 -10.42 -11.07
N ASP A 79 15.07 -9.57 -11.73
CA ASP A 79 16.23 -8.90 -11.12
C ASP A 79 15.79 -7.93 -10.01
N PHE A 80 14.77 -7.10 -10.25
CA PHE A 80 14.18 -6.23 -9.24
C PHE A 80 13.78 -7.00 -7.98
N ARG A 81 13.08 -8.11 -8.15
CA ARG A 81 12.64 -8.98 -7.08
C ARG A 81 13.81 -9.55 -6.28
N THR A 82 14.82 -10.07 -6.96
CA THR A 82 16.04 -10.63 -6.34
C THR A 82 16.74 -9.58 -5.48
N ARG A 83 16.93 -8.38 -6.01
CA ARG A 83 17.55 -7.26 -5.30
C ARG A 83 16.72 -6.81 -4.10
N LEU A 84 15.40 -6.74 -4.24
CA LEU A 84 14.51 -6.30 -3.17
C LEU A 84 14.49 -7.31 -2.02
N ILE A 85 14.41 -8.61 -2.31
CA ILE A 85 14.50 -9.66 -1.30
C ILE A 85 15.84 -9.60 -0.56
N ALA A 86 16.95 -9.40 -1.28
CA ALA A 86 18.26 -9.23 -0.66
C ALA A 86 18.31 -7.99 0.25
N ALA A 87 17.70 -6.87 -0.16
CA ALA A 87 17.62 -5.67 0.65
C ALA A 87 16.80 -5.90 1.94
N TYR A 88 15.66 -6.58 1.86
CA TYR A 88 14.83 -6.94 3.01
C TYR A 88 15.51 -7.95 3.95
N THR A 89 16.32 -8.84 3.41
CA THR A 89 17.11 -9.77 4.22
C THR A 89 18.20 -9.03 5.02
N ALA A 90 18.85 -8.04 4.41
CA ALA A 90 19.88 -7.24 5.06
C ALA A 90 19.29 -6.22 6.06
N HIS A 91 18.13 -5.66 5.76
CA HIS A 91 17.44 -4.66 6.57
C HIS A 91 15.94 -5.02 6.57
N PRO A 92 15.51 -5.87 7.52
CA PRO A 92 14.13 -6.33 7.56
C PRO A 92 13.14 -5.17 7.75
N PRO A 93 12.04 -5.16 6.98
CA PRO A 93 10.96 -4.19 7.18
C PRO A 93 10.38 -4.32 8.59
N GLN A 94 9.87 -3.22 9.11
CA GLN A 94 9.26 -3.16 10.43
C GLN A 94 7.86 -2.55 10.36
N PRO A 95 6.91 -2.94 11.23
CA PRO A 95 5.67 -2.20 11.35
C PRO A 95 5.96 -0.75 11.74
N LEU A 96 5.23 0.20 11.17
CA LEU A 96 5.31 1.58 11.65
C LEU A 96 4.82 1.67 13.12
N PRO A 97 5.38 2.60 13.91
CA PRO A 97 5.05 2.74 15.33
C PRO A 97 3.54 2.87 15.59
N GLY A 98 3.01 2.07 16.50
CA GLY A 98 1.60 2.06 16.90
C GLY A 98 0.64 1.40 15.91
N VAL A 99 1.13 0.95 14.75
CA VAL A 99 0.28 0.29 13.73
C VAL A 99 -0.23 -1.07 14.22
N PRO A 100 0.58 -1.96 14.81
CA PRO A 100 0.08 -3.25 15.32
C PRO A 100 -1.07 -3.07 16.31
N GLU A 101 -0.95 -2.12 17.24
CA GLU A 101 -1.97 -1.80 18.22
C GLU A 101 -3.24 -1.24 17.58
N ALA A 102 -3.07 -0.38 16.56
CA ALA A 102 -4.20 0.18 15.80
C ALA A 102 -4.96 -0.90 15.04
N LEU A 103 -4.27 -1.82 14.36
CA LEU A 103 -4.90 -2.95 13.67
C LEU A 103 -5.64 -3.85 14.65
N ALA A 104 -5.03 -4.17 15.80
CA ALA A 104 -5.68 -4.97 16.85
C ALA A 104 -6.96 -4.29 17.39
N ALA A 105 -6.92 -2.97 17.60
CA ALA A 105 -8.07 -2.20 18.07
C ALA A 105 -9.22 -2.19 17.05
N LEU A 106 -8.91 -2.01 15.75
CA LEU A 106 -9.89 -2.06 14.67
C LEU A 106 -10.56 -3.43 14.60
N ARG A 107 -9.79 -4.51 14.64
CA ARG A 107 -10.31 -5.89 14.63
C ARG A 107 -11.17 -6.19 15.86
N ALA A 108 -10.75 -5.76 17.04
CA ALA A 108 -11.53 -5.92 18.28
C ALA A 108 -12.88 -5.19 18.22
N ALA A 109 -12.98 -4.14 17.41
CA ALA A 109 -14.23 -3.45 17.12
C ALA A 109 -15.08 -4.11 16.03
N GLY A 110 -14.65 -5.25 15.49
CA GLY A 110 -15.35 -5.97 14.42
C GLY A 110 -15.17 -5.37 13.02
N ILE A 111 -14.18 -4.50 12.84
CA ILE A 111 -13.84 -3.91 11.55
C ILE A 111 -12.85 -4.83 10.84
N ARG A 112 -13.17 -5.22 9.61
CA ARG A 112 -12.29 -6.03 8.77
C ARG A 112 -11.14 -5.18 8.24
N ILE A 113 -9.97 -5.80 8.08
CA ILE A 113 -8.76 -5.13 7.60
C ILE A 113 -8.27 -5.83 6.34
N ALA A 114 -8.11 -5.05 5.26
CA ALA A 114 -7.42 -5.49 4.07
C ALA A 114 -6.16 -4.66 3.85
N LEU A 115 -5.07 -5.30 3.47
CA LEU A 115 -3.92 -4.62 2.90
C LEU A 115 -4.05 -4.61 1.39
N ASN A 116 -3.69 -3.49 0.74
CA ASN A 116 -3.52 -3.43 -0.69
C ASN A 116 -2.13 -2.88 -1.04
N THR A 117 -1.53 -3.38 -2.10
CA THR A 117 -0.19 -2.96 -2.50
C THR A 117 0.01 -3.04 -4.00
N GLY A 118 0.83 -2.14 -4.53
CA GLY A 118 1.31 -2.24 -5.92
C GLY A 118 2.38 -3.30 -6.14
N PHE A 119 2.72 -4.09 -5.12
CA PHE A 119 3.64 -5.22 -5.26
C PHE A 119 2.98 -6.41 -5.95
N ASP A 120 3.79 -7.24 -6.57
CA ASP A 120 3.39 -8.59 -6.96
C ASP A 120 3.28 -9.47 -5.71
N ARG A 121 2.48 -10.55 -5.82
CA ARG A 121 2.13 -11.44 -4.72
C ARG A 121 3.36 -11.92 -3.93
N ASP A 122 4.39 -12.39 -4.62
CA ASP A 122 5.56 -12.98 -3.98
C ASP A 122 6.39 -11.96 -3.17
N ILE A 123 6.40 -10.68 -3.60
CA ILE A 123 7.07 -9.60 -2.86
C ILE A 123 6.26 -9.27 -1.61
N ALA A 124 4.94 -9.17 -1.76
CA ALA A 124 4.05 -8.91 -0.64
C ALA A 124 4.14 -10.03 0.40
N ASP A 125 4.07 -11.29 -0.03
CA ASP A 125 4.18 -12.45 0.85
C ASP A 125 5.54 -12.48 1.57
N SER A 126 6.65 -12.23 0.86
CA SER A 126 7.98 -12.16 1.47
C SER A 126 8.09 -11.07 2.54
N LEU A 127 7.49 -9.90 2.28
CA LEU A 127 7.47 -8.80 3.23
C LEU A 127 6.64 -9.14 4.46
N LEU A 128 5.44 -9.68 4.27
CA LEU A 128 4.53 -10.00 5.37
C LEU A 128 5.05 -11.16 6.21
N ASN A 129 5.71 -12.14 5.58
CA ASN A 129 6.39 -13.23 6.28
C ASN A 129 7.50 -12.68 7.19
N ALA A 130 8.31 -11.74 6.69
CA ALA A 130 9.36 -11.09 7.49
C ALA A 130 8.81 -10.33 8.70
N LEU A 131 7.57 -9.84 8.62
CA LEU A 131 6.87 -9.14 9.71
C LEU A 131 6.14 -10.09 10.68
N GLY A 132 6.02 -11.38 10.36
CA GLY A 132 5.14 -12.31 11.09
C GLY A 132 3.65 -12.00 10.92
N TRP A 133 3.28 -11.33 9.83
CA TRP A 133 1.89 -10.98 9.49
C TRP A 133 1.26 -12.01 8.53
N GLU A 134 1.70 -13.25 8.65
CA GLU A 134 1.15 -14.36 7.89
C GLU A 134 -0.21 -14.81 8.44
N GLY A 135 -1.09 -15.22 7.53
CA GLY A 135 -2.42 -15.71 7.89
C GLY A 135 -3.36 -14.62 8.40
N ASP A 136 -4.52 -15.05 8.88
CA ASP A 136 -5.64 -14.17 9.27
C ASP A 136 -5.49 -13.53 10.67
N SER A 137 -4.29 -13.59 11.27
CA SER A 137 -4.09 -13.14 12.67
C SER A 137 -4.02 -11.63 12.79
N VAL A 138 -3.49 -10.92 11.79
CA VAL A 138 -3.29 -9.48 11.80
C VAL A 138 -4.23 -8.77 10.82
N VAL A 139 -4.41 -9.33 9.62
CA VAL A 139 -5.25 -8.77 8.55
C VAL A 139 -6.15 -9.85 7.97
N ASP A 140 -7.30 -9.46 7.44
CA ASP A 140 -8.32 -10.39 6.95
C ASP A 140 -8.19 -10.67 5.44
N ALA A 141 -7.51 -9.80 4.69
CA ALA A 141 -7.20 -9.99 3.28
C ALA A 141 -5.99 -9.18 2.83
N ILE A 142 -5.34 -9.66 1.76
CA ILE A 142 -4.24 -8.96 1.08
C ILE A 142 -4.54 -8.94 -0.41
N VAL A 143 -4.52 -7.76 -1.03
CA VAL A 143 -4.74 -7.57 -2.46
C VAL A 143 -3.49 -6.94 -3.08
N CYS A 144 -2.90 -7.64 -4.04
CA CYS A 144 -1.70 -7.21 -4.76
C CYS A 144 -2.06 -6.61 -6.12
N GLY A 145 -1.16 -5.82 -6.70
CA GLY A 145 -1.34 -5.27 -8.03
C GLY A 145 -1.58 -6.34 -9.10
N SER A 146 -0.99 -7.53 -8.95
CA SER A 146 -1.19 -8.70 -9.81
C SER A 146 -2.55 -9.38 -9.69
N ASP A 147 -3.34 -9.08 -8.65
CA ASP A 147 -4.67 -9.68 -8.43
C ASP A 147 -5.79 -8.99 -9.21
N VAL A 148 -5.48 -7.90 -9.89
CA VAL A 148 -6.44 -7.03 -10.57
C VAL A 148 -5.97 -6.60 -11.96
N PRO A 149 -6.88 -6.25 -12.89
CA PRO A 149 -6.51 -5.87 -14.24
C PRO A 149 -5.77 -4.53 -14.34
N ALA A 150 -5.91 -3.65 -13.33
CA ALA A 150 -5.18 -2.39 -13.24
C ALA A 150 -4.98 -2.01 -11.77
N GLY A 151 -3.75 -1.57 -11.45
CA GLY A 151 -3.41 -1.04 -10.13
C GLY A 151 -3.92 0.39 -9.90
N ARG A 152 -3.54 0.99 -8.77
CA ARG A 152 -3.86 2.39 -8.44
C ARG A 152 -3.38 3.34 -9.54
N PRO A 153 -4.16 4.34 -9.93
CA PRO A 153 -5.32 4.90 -9.23
C PRO A 153 -6.67 4.24 -9.52
N ALA A 154 -6.70 3.11 -10.25
CA ALA A 154 -7.96 2.37 -10.45
C ALA A 154 -8.45 1.77 -9.11
N PRO A 155 -9.79 1.69 -8.88
CA PRO A 155 -10.36 1.25 -7.60
C PRO A 155 -10.39 -0.28 -7.43
N PHE A 156 -9.87 -1.05 -8.38
CA PHE A 156 -10.09 -2.49 -8.46
C PHE A 156 -9.55 -3.27 -7.26
N MET A 157 -8.43 -2.83 -6.66
CA MET A 157 -7.91 -3.50 -5.46
C MET A 157 -8.85 -3.31 -4.27
N ILE A 158 -9.52 -2.16 -4.16
CA ILE A 158 -10.50 -1.89 -3.10
C ILE A 158 -11.72 -2.79 -3.30
N PHE A 159 -12.25 -2.87 -4.52
CA PHE A 159 -13.38 -3.75 -4.84
C PHE A 159 -13.03 -5.23 -4.64
N ARG A 160 -11.80 -5.64 -4.98
CA ARG A 160 -11.32 -7.00 -4.73
C ARG A 160 -11.23 -7.31 -3.21
N ALA A 161 -10.82 -6.35 -2.39
CA ALA A 161 -10.84 -6.50 -0.94
C ALA A 161 -12.27 -6.65 -0.41
N MET A 162 -13.20 -5.82 -0.89
CA MET A 162 -14.62 -5.91 -0.55
C MET A 162 -15.21 -7.28 -0.92
N GLU A 163 -14.94 -7.75 -2.16
CA GLU A 163 -15.39 -9.05 -2.65
C GLU A 163 -14.88 -10.20 -1.78
N ARG A 164 -13.57 -10.24 -1.49
CA ARG A 164 -12.94 -11.28 -0.66
C ARG A 164 -13.51 -11.34 0.75
N LEU A 165 -13.89 -10.18 1.28
CA LEU A 165 -14.38 -10.06 2.65
C LEU A 165 -15.92 -9.97 2.74
N GLY A 166 -16.63 -10.08 1.63
CA GLY A 166 -18.10 -10.04 1.60
C GLY A 166 -18.67 -8.70 2.05
N VAL A 167 -17.95 -7.58 1.83
CA VAL A 167 -18.43 -6.22 2.08
C VAL A 167 -19.09 -5.70 0.82
N THR A 168 -20.37 -5.35 0.90
CA THR A 168 -21.19 -4.97 -0.26
C THR A 168 -21.50 -3.47 -0.34
N ASP A 169 -21.31 -2.75 0.76
CA ASP A 169 -21.56 -1.30 0.84
C ASP A 169 -20.25 -0.51 0.88
N VAL A 170 -19.89 0.14 -0.23
CA VAL A 170 -18.71 0.98 -0.32
C VAL A 170 -18.79 2.22 0.59
N ALA A 171 -20.00 2.66 0.95
CA ALA A 171 -20.20 3.74 1.92
C ALA A 171 -19.81 3.35 3.36
N ARG A 172 -19.41 2.10 3.59
CA ARG A 172 -18.85 1.59 4.85
C ARG A 172 -17.39 1.20 4.76
N VAL A 173 -16.72 1.63 3.69
CA VAL A 173 -15.29 1.38 3.45
C VAL A 173 -14.48 2.65 3.77
N VAL A 174 -13.35 2.44 4.45
CA VAL A 174 -12.31 3.44 4.69
C VAL A 174 -11.07 3.03 3.90
N VAL A 175 -10.50 3.94 3.13
CA VAL A 175 -9.26 3.73 2.38
C VAL A 175 -8.18 4.62 2.98
N VAL A 176 -7.00 4.06 3.24
CA VAL A 176 -5.88 4.76 3.86
C VAL A 176 -4.60 4.50 3.07
N GLY A 177 -3.86 5.54 2.77
CA GLY A 177 -2.57 5.43 2.09
C GLY A 177 -1.74 6.69 2.20
N ASP A 178 -0.49 6.65 1.78
CA ASP A 178 0.50 7.73 1.90
C ASP A 178 0.85 8.40 0.57
N THR A 179 0.19 7.98 -0.52
CA THR A 179 0.46 8.55 -1.86
C THR A 179 -0.80 9.13 -2.52
N PRO A 180 -0.65 10.08 -3.46
CA PRO A 180 -1.75 10.56 -4.30
C PRO A 180 -2.53 9.43 -4.98
N ARG A 181 -1.88 8.33 -5.37
CA ARG A 181 -2.53 7.19 -6.03
C ARG A 181 -3.49 6.44 -5.11
N ASP A 182 -3.19 6.38 -3.82
CA ASP A 182 -4.09 5.80 -2.82
C ASP A 182 -5.36 6.64 -2.69
N LEU A 183 -5.20 7.96 -2.56
CA LEU A 183 -6.30 8.91 -2.46
C LEU A 183 -7.18 8.89 -3.72
N GLN A 184 -6.57 8.81 -4.89
CA GLN A 184 -7.28 8.72 -6.16
C GLN A 184 -8.06 7.41 -6.27
N ALA A 185 -7.45 6.26 -5.90
CA ALA A 185 -8.12 4.97 -5.90
C ALA A 185 -9.29 4.93 -4.91
N GLY A 186 -9.09 5.45 -3.69
CA GLY A 186 -10.13 5.59 -2.68
C GLY A 186 -11.29 6.46 -3.16
N THR A 187 -10.97 7.61 -3.76
CA THR A 187 -11.99 8.50 -4.36
C THR A 187 -12.73 7.83 -5.51
N ALA A 188 -12.02 7.16 -6.40
CA ALA A 188 -12.61 6.45 -7.54
C ALA A 188 -13.49 5.27 -7.12
N SER A 189 -13.21 4.64 -5.97
CA SER A 189 -14.06 3.57 -5.43
C SER A 189 -15.37 4.08 -4.84
N GLY A 190 -15.47 5.35 -4.47
CA GLY A 190 -16.61 5.89 -3.74
C GLY A 190 -16.58 5.56 -2.24
N ALA A 191 -15.43 5.21 -1.68
CA ALA A 191 -15.28 4.93 -0.26
C ALA A 191 -15.75 6.11 0.61
N ALA A 192 -16.35 5.81 1.75
CA ALA A 192 -16.89 6.82 2.67
C ALA A 192 -15.82 7.75 3.21
N LEU A 193 -14.67 7.20 3.55
CA LEU A 193 -13.50 7.95 4.00
C LEU A 193 -12.29 7.58 3.14
N VAL A 194 -11.60 8.61 2.69
CA VAL A 194 -10.32 8.50 1.97
C VAL A 194 -9.31 9.32 2.77
N ILE A 195 -8.39 8.63 3.41
CA ILE A 195 -7.49 9.21 4.42
C ILE A 195 -6.06 9.13 3.92
N GLY A 196 -5.38 10.26 3.88
CA GLY A 196 -3.95 10.31 3.70
C GLY A 196 -3.21 10.21 5.03
N VAL A 197 -2.10 9.45 5.08
CA VAL A 197 -1.19 9.40 6.24
C VAL A 197 0.18 9.98 5.88
N LEU A 198 0.81 10.66 6.85
CA LEU A 198 2.03 11.42 6.65
C LEU A 198 3.30 10.63 7.03
N THR A 199 3.19 9.30 7.08
CA THR A 199 4.30 8.40 7.46
C THR A 199 5.14 7.93 6.28
N GLY A 200 4.70 8.20 5.05
CA GLY A 200 5.29 7.59 3.85
C GLY A 200 5.92 8.58 2.87
N ALA A 201 5.64 8.35 1.59
CA ALA A 201 6.34 8.99 0.48
C ALA A 201 5.92 10.45 0.23
N SER A 202 4.70 10.85 0.60
CA SER A 202 4.15 12.18 0.29
C SER A 202 3.91 13.00 1.55
N ASP A 203 4.17 14.29 1.46
CA ASP A 203 3.88 15.25 2.53
C ASP A 203 2.42 15.76 2.49
N ALA A 204 2.08 16.62 3.46
CA ALA A 204 0.73 17.16 3.59
C ALA A 204 0.32 18.04 2.40
N ASP A 205 1.25 18.76 1.79
CA ASP A 205 0.98 19.65 0.66
C ASP A 205 0.68 18.82 -0.60
N GLU A 206 1.47 17.79 -0.84
CA GLU A 206 1.26 16.88 -1.97
C GLU A 206 -0.06 16.09 -1.82
N LEU A 207 -0.32 15.50 -0.67
CA LEU A 207 -1.59 14.79 -0.42
C LEU A 207 -2.78 15.77 -0.44
N GLY A 208 -2.60 16.97 0.12
CA GLY A 208 -3.62 18.02 0.15
C GLY A 208 -4.07 18.51 -1.22
N ALA A 209 -3.22 18.38 -2.25
CA ALA A 209 -3.57 18.70 -3.62
C ALA A 209 -4.53 17.70 -4.28
N HIS A 210 -4.78 16.55 -3.65
CA HIS A 210 -5.67 15.50 -4.16
C HIS A 210 -6.93 15.38 -3.33
N ARG A 211 -8.02 14.90 -3.94
CA ARG A 211 -9.28 14.72 -3.22
C ARG A 211 -9.11 13.64 -2.14
N HIS A 212 -9.41 14.03 -0.91
CA HIS A 212 -9.36 13.19 0.29
C HIS A 212 -10.45 13.67 1.27
N THR A 213 -10.70 12.89 2.31
CA THR A 213 -11.59 13.32 3.40
C THR A 213 -10.80 13.88 4.58
N HIS A 214 -9.68 13.26 4.93
CA HIS A 214 -8.83 13.65 6.06
C HIS A 214 -7.36 13.34 5.78
N LEU A 215 -6.48 14.07 6.47
CA LEU A 215 -5.07 13.74 6.64
C LEU A 215 -4.83 13.40 8.10
N LEU A 216 -4.15 12.30 8.38
CA LEU A 216 -3.76 11.88 9.71
C LEU A 216 -2.23 11.76 9.80
N PRO A 217 -1.63 11.98 10.98
CA PRO A 217 -0.20 11.76 11.14
C PRO A 217 0.21 10.32 10.81
N SER A 218 -0.60 9.33 11.24
CA SER A 218 -0.30 7.90 11.11
C SER A 218 -1.57 7.05 11.13
N VAL A 219 -1.48 5.79 10.70
CA VAL A 219 -2.50 4.75 10.93
C VAL A 219 -2.73 4.52 12.42
N ALA A 220 -1.72 4.78 13.27
CA ALA A 220 -1.86 4.68 14.72
C ALA A 220 -2.99 5.58 15.28
N ASP A 221 -3.31 6.68 14.60
CA ASP A 221 -4.36 7.61 15.00
C ASP A 221 -5.76 7.18 14.53
N LEU A 222 -5.84 6.19 13.63
CA LEU A 222 -7.09 5.79 12.99
C LEU A 222 -8.16 5.26 13.95
N PRO A 223 -7.85 4.42 14.98
CA PRO A 223 -8.86 3.98 15.95
C PRO A 223 -9.50 5.13 16.71
N ALA A 224 -8.71 6.09 17.18
CA ALA A 224 -9.21 7.26 17.88
C ALA A 224 -10.06 8.14 16.95
N PHE A 225 -9.62 8.35 15.73
CA PHE A 225 -10.35 9.10 14.72
C PHE A 225 -11.71 8.47 14.39
N LEU A 226 -11.76 7.15 14.22
CA LEU A 226 -13.00 6.41 13.98
C LEU A 226 -13.85 6.20 15.25
N ARG A 227 -13.39 6.69 16.40
CA ARG A 227 -14.02 6.54 17.72
C ARG A 227 -14.26 5.06 18.10
N VAL A 228 -13.33 4.22 17.70
CA VAL A 228 -13.33 2.81 18.09
C VAL A 228 -13.08 2.71 19.61
N ARG A 229 -13.98 2.05 20.34
CA ARG A 229 -13.75 1.79 21.76
C ARG A 229 -12.63 0.75 21.89
N THR A 230 -11.49 1.16 22.39
CA THR A 230 -10.47 0.21 22.87
C THR A 230 -11.02 -0.50 24.09
N VAL A 231 -11.24 -1.82 23.98
CA VAL A 231 -11.46 -2.64 25.16
C VAL A 231 -10.12 -2.67 25.90
N ALA A 232 -10.04 -2.01 27.04
CA ALA A 232 -8.86 -2.09 27.90
C ALA A 232 -8.60 -3.57 28.22
N ALA A 233 -7.40 -4.06 27.92
CA ALA A 233 -6.99 -5.38 28.37
C ALA A 233 -7.13 -5.42 29.89
N SER A 234 -7.98 -6.32 30.40
CA SER A 234 -8.06 -6.57 31.83
C SER A 234 -6.70 -7.09 32.28
N PRO A 235 -6.07 -6.49 33.31
CA PRO A 235 -4.83 -7.04 33.87
C PRO A 235 -5.14 -8.41 34.45
N SER A 236 -4.39 -9.42 33.99
CA SER A 236 -4.39 -10.79 34.53
C SER A 236 -3.70 -10.84 35.89
#